data_e9d1c32bb502883f50eadf77710731cd
#
_entry.id   e9d1c32bb502883f50eadf77710731cd
#
_cell.length_a   1.000
_cell.length_b   1.000
_cell.length_c   1.000
_cell.angle_alpha   90.00
_cell.angle_beta   90.00
_cell.angle_gamma   90.00
#
_symmetry.space_group_name_H-M   'P 1'
#
loop_
_entity.id
_entity.type
_entity.pdbx_description
1 polymer ?
#
loop_
_entity_poly.entity_id
_entity_poly.type
_entity_poly.pdbx_seq_one_letter_code
_entity_poly.pdbx_strand_id
1 'polypeptide(L)'
;MTGGKTTAALLFLLIIVPWQSAAGAEMVVQACFSPQGKCSAHILREIEQAKKELLVAVYAFTSEELAQALVQAKKRGVVVQVVVDQEFDRANEKSKGRFFDAQKIPLRRISGSKGKATEKDAGLMHQKFAVIDRRVVFTGSYNWTYSADRLNDENLLLFRDAGPLAEEYRKAFLHLWERKP
;
A
#
# COMPACT_ATOMS: atom_id res chain seq x y z
N MET A 1 -21.35 54.48 62.97
CA MET A 1 -21.62 54.10 61.56
C MET A 1 -20.43 53.34 61.04
N THR A 2 -20.46 52.03 61.13
CA THR A 2 -19.38 51.13 60.75
C THR A 2 -19.76 50.40 59.46
N GLY A 3 -19.13 50.82 58.38
CA GLY A 3 -19.34 50.17 57.09
C GLY A 3 -18.53 48.89 56.93
N GLY A 4 -19.21 47.74 56.92
CA GLY A 4 -18.55 46.45 56.65
C GLY A 4 -18.33 46.28 55.13
N LYS A 5 -17.05 46.07 54.77
CA LYS A 5 -16.64 45.68 53.41
C LYS A 5 -16.72 44.17 53.28
N THR A 6 -17.69 43.69 52.52
CA THR A 6 -17.78 42.26 52.12
C THR A 6 -16.86 42.01 50.93
N THR A 7 -15.79 41.25 51.17
CA THR A 7 -14.88 40.73 50.12
C THR A 7 -15.47 39.47 49.51
N ALA A 8 -15.92 39.51 48.28
CA ALA A 8 -16.32 38.34 47.54
C ALA A 8 -15.11 37.55 47.05
N ALA A 9 -14.92 36.36 47.54
CA ALA A 9 -13.86 35.44 47.06
C ALA A 9 -14.37 34.72 45.79
N LEU A 10 -13.75 35.00 44.65
CA LEU A 10 -13.98 34.25 43.41
C LEU A 10 -13.26 32.90 43.48
N LEU A 11 -14.01 31.82 43.61
CA LEU A 11 -13.46 30.47 43.48
C LEU A 11 -13.27 30.17 42.00
N PHE A 12 -12.00 30.12 41.55
CA PHE A 12 -11.67 29.56 40.23
C PHE A 12 -11.71 28.04 40.30
N LEU A 13 -12.74 27.45 39.69
CA LEU A 13 -12.81 26.00 39.50
C LEU A 13 -11.85 25.62 38.36
N LEU A 14 -10.68 25.06 38.68
CA LEU A 14 -9.77 24.49 37.69
C LEU A 14 -10.39 23.18 37.17
N ILE A 15 -11.00 23.22 35.97
CA ILE A 15 -11.43 22.02 35.24
C ILE A 15 -10.18 21.37 34.66
N ILE A 16 -9.65 20.34 35.34
CA ILE A 16 -8.61 19.47 34.79
C ILE A 16 -9.30 18.57 33.78
N VAL A 17 -9.24 18.91 32.49
CA VAL A 17 -9.61 18.02 31.41
C VAL A 17 -8.51 16.97 31.27
N PRO A 18 -8.75 15.68 31.54
CA PRO A 18 -7.73 14.69 31.32
C PRO A 18 -7.38 14.64 29.85
N TRP A 19 -6.10 14.85 29.51
CA TRP A 19 -5.57 14.62 28.18
C TRP A 19 -5.65 13.13 27.90
N GLN A 20 -6.74 12.70 27.28
CA GLN A 20 -6.80 11.37 26.72
C GLN A 20 -5.86 11.33 25.53
N SER A 21 -4.65 10.80 25.75
CA SER A 21 -3.78 10.35 24.66
C SER A 21 -4.61 9.35 23.84
N ALA A 22 -4.94 9.69 22.60
CA ALA A 22 -5.51 8.73 21.68
C ALA A 22 -4.43 7.65 21.48
N ALA A 23 -4.55 6.54 22.19
CA ALA A 23 -3.71 5.37 21.97
C ALA A 23 -3.91 4.98 20.50
N GLY A 24 -2.92 5.28 19.65
CA GLY A 24 -2.91 4.83 18.28
C GLY A 24 -3.03 3.30 18.29
N ALA A 25 -3.83 2.74 17.37
CA ALA A 25 -3.94 1.30 17.25
C ALA A 25 -2.52 0.70 17.12
N GLU A 26 -2.27 -0.37 17.88
CA GLU A 26 -0.99 -1.06 17.83
C GLU A 26 -0.79 -1.69 16.45
N MET A 27 0.41 -1.55 15.89
CA MET A 27 0.75 -2.14 14.61
C MET A 27 0.70 -3.67 14.68
N VAL A 28 -0.10 -4.28 13.82
CA VAL A 28 -0.20 -5.74 13.71
C VAL A 28 0.62 -6.22 12.53
N VAL A 29 1.47 -7.22 12.76
CA VAL A 29 2.31 -7.86 11.73
C VAL A 29 1.85 -9.29 11.53
N GLN A 30 1.63 -9.68 10.28
CA GLN A 30 1.27 -11.04 9.89
C GLN A 30 2.19 -11.51 8.77
N ALA A 31 2.77 -12.70 8.90
CA ALA A 31 3.51 -13.37 7.84
C ALA A 31 2.62 -14.42 7.15
N CYS A 32 2.78 -14.53 5.84
CA CYS A 32 2.17 -15.58 5.03
C CYS A 32 3.24 -16.20 4.14
N PHE A 33 3.23 -17.52 4.00
CA PHE A 33 4.14 -18.26 3.14
C PHE A 33 3.34 -19.07 2.14
N SER A 34 3.61 -18.90 0.83
CA SER A 34 3.01 -19.72 -0.22
C SER A 34 3.84 -20.99 -0.45
N PRO A 35 3.23 -22.01 -1.09
CA PRO A 35 1.88 -22.05 -1.62
C PRO A 35 0.78 -22.37 -0.60
N GLN A 36 1.08 -22.83 0.61
CA GLN A 36 0.07 -23.31 1.57
C GLN A 36 -0.71 -22.18 2.25
N GLY A 37 -0.12 -21.00 2.40
CA GLY A 37 -0.66 -19.89 3.18
C GLY A 37 -1.82 -19.13 2.52
N LYS A 38 -2.10 -19.35 1.22
CA LYS A 38 -3.13 -18.64 0.44
C LYS A 38 -2.93 -17.11 0.52
N CYS A 39 -1.71 -16.65 0.23
CA CYS A 39 -1.30 -15.26 0.45
C CYS A 39 -2.11 -14.26 -0.38
N SER A 40 -2.60 -14.63 -1.57
CA SER A 40 -3.50 -13.82 -2.39
C SER A 40 -4.78 -13.44 -1.64
N ALA A 41 -5.34 -14.33 -0.81
CA ALA A 41 -6.56 -14.05 -0.06
C ALA A 41 -6.39 -12.94 0.98
N HIS A 42 -5.20 -12.80 1.58
CA HIS A 42 -4.90 -11.68 2.48
C HIS A 42 -4.87 -10.34 1.72
N ILE A 43 -4.24 -10.32 0.53
CA ILE A 43 -4.19 -9.13 -0.32
C ILE A 43 -5.59 -8.74 -0.78
N LEU A 44 -6.40 -9.68 -1.25
CA LEU A 44 -7.78 -9.44 -1.69
C LEU A 44 -8.62 -8.79 -0.60
N ARG A 45 -8.57 -9.33 0.62
CA ARG A 45 -9.32 -8.78 1.75
C ARG A 45 -9.00 -7.32 2.02
N GLU A 46 -7.74 -6.94 1.99
CA GLU A 46 -7.36 -5.54 2.22
C GLU A 46 -7.74 -4.64 1.03
N ILE A 47 -7.64 -5.12 -0.21
CA ILE A 47 -8.12 -4.40 -1.40
C ILE A 47 -9.63 -4.15 -1.33
N GLU A 48 -10.42 -5.14 -0.88
CA GLU A 48 -11.88 -5.02 -0.73
C GLU A 48 -12.25 -3.97 0.32
N GLN A 49 -11.46 -3.84 1.37
CA GLN A 49 -11.69 -2.90 2.46
C GLN A 49 -11.15 -1.48 2.19
N ALA A 50 -10.34 -1.30 1.16
CA ALA A 50 -9.75 -0.02 0.80
C ALA A 50 -10.79 1.07 0.55
N LYS A 51 -10.54 2.28 1.08
CA LYS A 51 -11.45 3.43 1.04
C LYS A 51 -10.91 4.66 0.32
N LYS A 52 -9.57 4.85 0.31
CA LYS A 52 -8.94 6.09 -0.16
C LYS A 52 -7.96 5.85 -1.30
N GLU A 53 -6.89 5.08 -1.05
CA GLU A 53 -5.83 4.85 -2.03
C GLU A 53 -5.27 3.43 -1.99
N LEU A 54 -4.86 2.95 -3.16
CA LEU A 54 -4.16 1.69 -3.40
C LEU A 54 -2.96 1.97 -4.30
N LEU A 55 -1.77 1.89 -3.74
CA LEU A 55 -0.50 2.10 -4.44
C LEU A 55 0.24 0.76 -4.52
N VAL A 56 0.40 0.23 -5.72
CA VAL A 56 0.97 -1.10 -5.95
C VAL A 56 2.22 -0.99 -6.78
N ALA A 57 3.37 -1.45 -6.26
CA ALA A 57 4.61 -1.60 -7.00
C ALA A 57 5.03 -3.08 -6.98
N VAL A 58 4.94 -3.74 -8.13
CA VAL A 58 5.24 -5.18 -8.22
C VAL A 58 5.96 -5.50 -9.52
N TYR A 59 7.05 -6.27 -9.41
CA TYR A 59 7.83 -6.68 -10.58
C TYR A 59 6.98 -7.42 -11.60
N ALA A 60 6.27 -8.46 -11.17
CA ALA A 60 5.44 -9.32 -12.02
C ALA A 60 3.98 -9.32 -11.57
N PHE A 61 3.06 -8.96 -12.48
CA PHE A 61 1.63 -8.93 -12.21
C PHE A 61 0.87 -9.74 -13.27
N THR A 62 0.50 -10.98 -12.96
CA THR A 62 -0.28 -11.84 -13.86
C THR A 62 -1.58 -12.36 -13.24
N SER A 63 -1.82 -12.13 -11.93
CA SER A 63 -3.04 -12.56 -11.24
C SER A 63 -4.27 -11.84 -11.78
N GLU A 64 -5.20 -12.57 -12.38
CA GLU A 64 -6.48 -12.04 -12.83
C GLU A 64 -7.33 -11.55 -11.66
N GLU A 65 -7.39 -12.36 -10.61
CA GLU A 65 -8.21 -12.08 -9.42
C GLU A 65 -7.80 -10.78 -8.74
N LEU A 66 -6.50 -10.56 -8.50
CA LEU A 66 -5.98 -9.31 -7.92
C LEU A 66 -6.19 -8.13 -8.86
N ALA A 67 -6.05 -8.32 -10.19
CA ALA A 67 -6.28 -7.26 -11.16
C ALA A 67 -7.76 -6.83 -11.17
N GLN A 68 -8.69 -7.77 -11.14
CA GLN A 68 -10.13 -7.47 -11.05
C GLN A 68 -10.48 -6.77 -9.74
N ALA A 69 -9.87 -7.17 -8.62
CA ALA A 69 -10.09 -6.52 -7.33
C ALA A 69 -9.66 -5.04 -7.35
N LEU A 70 -8.53 -4.69 -8.01
CA LEU A 70 -8.11 -3.30 -8.20
C LEU A 70 -9.12 -2.51 -9.04
N VAL A 71 -9.67 -3.10 -10.10
CA VAL A 71 -10.72 -2.47 -10.91
C VAL A 71 -11.98 -2.20 -10.07
N GLN A 72 -12.39 -3.16 -9.24
CA GLN A 72 -13.55 -2.97 -8.35
C GLN A 72 -13.28 -1.89 -7.30
N ALA A 73 -12.07 -1.83 -6.74
CA ALA A 73 -11.68 -0.75 -5.84
C ALA A 73 -11.80 0.63 -6.52
N LYS A 74 -11.28 0.77 -7.75
CA LYS A 74 -11.42 2.00 -8.53
C LYS A 74 -12.90 2.36 -8.77
N LYS A 75 -13.75 1.39 -9.11
CA LYS A 75 -15.20 1.64 -9.27
C LYS A 75 -15.88 2.13 -7.99
N ARG A 76 -15.35 1.76 -6.81
CA ARG A 76 -15.79 2.30 -5.51
C ARG A 76 -15.28 3.72 -5.22
N GLY A 77 -14.46 4.31 -6.11
CA GLY A 77 -13.88 5.65 -5.94
C GLY A 77 -12.51 5.66 -5.27
N VAL A 78 -11.89 4.50 -5.03
CA VAL A 78 -10.53 4.42 -4.50
C VAL A 78 -9.54 4.88 -5.57
N VAL A 79 -8.56 5.71 -5.19
CA VAL A 79 -7.44 6.08 -6.06
C VAL A 79 -6.51 4.87 -6.20
N VAL A 80 -6.46 4.28 -7.39
CA VAL A 80 -5.62 3.11 -7.68
C VAL A 80 -4.49 3.51 -8.62
N GLN A 81 -3.25 3.21 -8.24
CA GLN A 81 -2.05 3.43 -9.06
C GLN A 81 -1.16 2.19 -9.02
N VAL A 82 -0.65 1.79 -10.18
CA VAL A 82 0.17 0.58 -10.33
C VAL A 82 1.50 0.90 -11.00
N VAL A 83 2.59 0.35 -10.47
CA VAL A 83 3.92 0.36 -11.10
C VAL A 83 4.35 -1.08 -11.33
N VAL A 84 4.75 -1.39 -12.56
CA VAL A 84 5.27 -2.71 -12.94
C VAL A 84 6.63 -2.59 -13.63
N ASP A 85 7.37 -3.69 -13.67
CA ASP A 85 8.59 -3.76 -14.48
C ASP A 85 8.24 -3.72 -15.97
N GLN A 86 8.93 -2.86 -16.71
CA GLN A 86 8.64 -2.60 -18.11
C GLN A 86 8.94 -3.80 -19.00
N GLU A 87 10.06 -4.47 -18.77
CA GLU A 87 10.48 -5.58 -19.59
C GLU A 87 9.60 -6.81 -19.33
N PHE A 88 9.36 -7.12 -18.07
CA PHE A 88 8.43 -8.20 -17.71
C PHE A 88 7.03 -7.98 -18.31
N ASP A 89 6.47 -6.77 -18.17
CA ASP A 89 5.12 -6.48 -18.68
C ASP A 89 5.05 -6.57 -20.22
N ARG A 90 6.12 -6.17 -20.91
CA ARG A 90 6.20 -6.24 -22.39
C ARG A 90 6.38 -7.66 -22.90
N ALA A 91 7.25 -8.44 -22.25
CA ALA A 91 7.64 -9.77 -22.71
C ALA A 91 6.63 -10.87 -22.32
N ASN A 92 5.81 -10.65 -21.30
CA ASN A 92 4.89 -11.67 -20.77
C ASN A 92 3.45 -11.39 -21.20
N GLU A 93 2.91 -12.24 -22.07
CA GLU A 93 1.53 -12.12 -22.60
C GLU A 93 0.46 -12.21 -21.50
N LYS A 94 0.74 -12.91 -20.39
CA LYS A 94 -0.16 -13.01 -19.23
C LYS A 94 -0.11 -11.78 -18.32
N SER A 95 0.82 -10.84 -18.57
CA SER A 95 0.90 -9.63 -17.77
C SER A 95 -0.38 -8.79 -17.84
N LYS A 96 -0.74 -8.16 -16.73
CA LYS A 96 -1.97 -7.37 -16.60
C LYS A 96 -1.83 -5.92 -17.07
N GLY A 97 -0.68 -5.51 -17.58
CA GLY A 97 -0.51 -4.15 -18.06
C GLY A 97 -1.52 -3.73 -19.11
N ARG A 98 -1.72 -4.55 -20.17
CA ARG A 98 -2.75 -4.27 -21.22
C ARG A 98 -4.17 -4.25 -20.64
N PHE A 99 -4.45 -5.11 -19.69
CA PHE A 99 -5.74 -5.13 -18.99
C PHE A 99 -5.96 -3.83 -18.20
N PHE A 100 -4.95 -3.36 -17.46
CA PHE A 100 -5.02 -2.09 -16.75
C PHE A 100 -5.22 -0.89 -17.67
N ASP A 101 -4.52 -0.85 -18.81
CA ASP A 101 -4.73 0.19 -19.84
C ASP A 101 -6.18 0.22 -20.31
N ALA A 102 -6.76 -0.95 -20.66
CA ALA A 102 -8.16 -1.08 -21.11
C ALA A 102 -9.15 -0.65 -20.00
N GLN A 103 -8.86 -0.93 -18.74
CA GLN A 103 -9.67 -0.52 -17.57
C GLN A 103 -9.37 0.90 -17.08
N LYS A 104 -8.48 1.62 -17.79
CA LYS A 104 -8.04 2.98 -17.44
C LYS A 104 -7.50 3.08 -15.99
N ILE A 105 -6.84 2.04 -15.50
CA ILE A 105 -6.09 2.06 -14.26
C ILE A 105 -4.79 2.83 -14.54
N PRO A 106 -4.46 3.90 -13.79
CA PRO A 106 -3.17 4.57 -13.89
C PRO A 106 -2.02 3.58 -13.68
N LEU A 107 -1.22 3.38 -14.72
CA LEU A 107 -0.12 2.40 -14.76
C LEU A 107 1.19 3.06 -15.21
N ARG A 108 2.27 2.76 -14.53
CA ARG A 108 3.65 3.07 -14.94
C ARG A 108 4.41 1.78 -15.20
N ARG A 109 5.10 1.75 -16.33
CA ARG A 109 6.05 0.70 -16.71
C ARG A 109 7.43 1.31 -16.62
N ILE A 110 8.27 0.83 -15.71
CA ILE A 110 9.60 1.38 -15.48
C ILE A 110 10.64 0.27 -15.36
N SER A 111 11.87 0.57 -15.75
CA SER A 111 13.04 -0.30 -15.51
C SER A 111 13.63 -0.04 -14.13
N GLY A 112 14.72 -0.71 -13.78
CA GLY A 112 15.50 -0.42 -12.59
C GLY A 112 16.14 0.97 -12.63
N SER A 113 16.82 1.35 -11.55
CA SER A 113 17.39 2.70 -11.39
C SER A 113 18.62 2.96 -12.27
N LYS A 114 19.24 1.91 -12.80
CA LYS A 114 20.45 2.00 -13.66
C LYS A 114 20.21 1.28 -14.97
N GLY A 115 20.73 1.87 -16.04
CA GLY A 115 20.57 1.37 -17.40
C GLY A 115 19.22 1.76 -18.03
N LYS A 116 19.12 1.60 -19.33
CA LYS A 116 17.85 1.74 -20.08
C LYS A 116 17.29 0.36 -20.34
N ALA A 117 15.98 0.24 -20.45
CA ALA A 117 15.30 -1.04 -20.71
C ALA A 117 15.81 -1.80 -21.96
N THR A 118 16.49 -1.10 -22.85
CA THR A 118 17.11 -1.67 -24.07
C THR A 118 18.57 -2.11 -23.88
N GLU A 119 19.16 -1.85 -22.72
CA GLU A 119 20.56 -2.21 -22.42
C GLU A 119 20.61 -3.60 -21.77
N LYS A 120 21.62 -4.41 -22.16
CA LYS A 120 21.81 -5.78 -21.67
C LYS A 120 21.91 -5.90 -20.15
N ASP A 121 22.40 -4.85 -19.49
CA ASP A 121 22.63 -4.78 -18.04
C ASP A 121 21.66 -3.81 -17.34
N ALA A 122 20.48 -3.57 -17.92
CA ALA A 122 19.48 -2.72 -17.30
C ALA A 122 18.98 -3.33 -15.98
N GLY A 123 18.91 -2.52 -14.94
CA GLY A 123 18.33 -2.94 -13.66
C GLY A 123 16.83 -3.20 -13.79
N LEU A 124 16.28 -4.03 -12.91
CA LEU A 124 14.85 -4.34 -12.85
C LEU A 124 14.14 -3.45 -11.82
N MET A 125 12.90 -3.08 -12.08
CA MET A 125 11.99 -2.60 -11.03
C MET A 125 11.51 -3.82 -10.23
N HIS A 126 12.33 -4.30 -9.31
CA HIS A 126 12.13 -5.60 -8.64
C HIS A 126 11.40 -5.51 -7.30
N GLN A 127 10.65 -4.42 -7.07
CA GLN A 127 9.83 -4.25 -5.86
C GLN A 127 8.60 -5.17 -5.87
N LYS A 128 8.12 -5.53 -4.70
CA LYS A 128 6.87 -6.25 -4.47
C LYS A 128 6.27 -5.71 -3.18
N PHE A 129 5.56 -4.58 -3.31
CA PHE A 129 4.85 -4.00 -2.17
C PHE A 129 3.55 -3.33 -2.60
N ALA A 130 2.67 -3.13 -1.65
CA ALA A 130 1.50 -2.28 -1.80
C ALA A 130 1.27 -1.47 -0.53
N VAL A 131 0.73 -0.25 -0.71
CA VAL A 131 0.26 0.61 0.37
C VAL A 131 -1.23 0.83 0.20
N ILE A 132 -2.01 0.63 1.27
CA ILE A 132 -3.45 0.82 1.28
C ILE A 132 -3.82 1.82 2.36
N ASP A 133 -4.54 2.88 1.98
CA ASP A 133 -5.10 3.89 2.87
C ASP A 133 -4.10 4.49 3.87
N ARG A 134 -2.81 4.51 3.55
CA ARG A 134 -1.68 4.97 4.38
C ARG A 134 -1.59 4.30 5.75
N ARG A 135 -2.06 3.06 5.86
CA ARG A 135 -2.08 2.32 7.12
C ARG A 135 -1.80 0.83 6.98
N VAL A 136 -1.96 0.27 5.79
CA VAL A 136 -1.65 -1.14 5.51
C VAL A 136 -0.51 -1.20 4.52
N VAL A 137 0.46 -2.09 4.77
CA VAL A 137 1.59 -2.35 3.87
C VAL A 137 1.69 -3.85 3.64
N PHE A 138 1.84 -4.24 2.38
CA PHE A 138 2.32 -5.55 1.99
C PHE A 138 3.74 -5.44 1.47
N THR A 139 4.61 -6.38 1.82
CA THR A 139 5.95 -6.51 1.24
C THR A 139 6.48 -7.94 1.37
N GLY A 140 7.54 -8.28 0.65
CA GLY A 140 8.16 -9.60 0.67
C GLY A 140 8.72 -10.00 -0.67
N SER A 141 8.91 -11.31 -0.89
CA SER A 141 9.31 -11.84 -2.19
C SER A 141 8.13 -12.05 -3.15
N TYR A 142 6.90 -12.04 -2.63
CA TYR A 142 5.67 -12.45 -3.30
C TYR A 142 5.28 -11.54 -4.47
N ASN A 143 5.43 -12.04 -5.70
CA ASN A 143 4.87 -11.40 -6.89
C ASN A 143 3.36 -11.64 -6.98
N TRP A 144 2.64 -10.75 -7.65
CA TRP A 144 1.19 -10.89 -7.85
C TRP A 144 0.88 -11.81 -9.05
N THR A 145 1.31 -13.06 -8.92
CA THR A 145 1.23 -14.07 -9.99
C THR A 145 0.63 -15.37 -9.49
N TYR A 146 0.08 -16.17 -10.40
CA TYR A 146 -0.35 -17.54 -10.09
C TYR A 146 0.81 -18.38 -9.53
N SER A 147 2.01 -18.27 -10.12
CA SER A 147 3.17 -19.03 -9.65
C SER A 147 3.56 -18.68 -8.22
N ALA A 148 3.54 -17.39 -7.86
CA ALA A 148 3.83 -16.99 -6.48
C ALA A 148 2.79 -17.52 -5.49
N ASP A 149 1.52 -17.64 -5.89
CA ASP A 149 0.46 -18.13 -5.00
C ASP A 149 0.42 -19.64 -4.85
N ARG A 150 0.77 -20.38 -5.90
CA ARG A 150 0.48 -21.81 -6.01
C ARG A 150 1.69 -22.73 -6.19
N LEU A 151 2.82 -22.19 -6.63
CA LEU A 151 3.94 -23.03 -7.07
C LEU A 151 5.26 -22.69 -6.37
N ASN A 152 5.50 -21.43 -6.08
CA ASN A 152 6.77 -20.97 -5.51
C ASN A 152 6.72 -20.90 -3.99
N ASP A 153 7.87 -21.06 -3.37
CA ASP A 153 8.09 -20.75 -1.96
C ASP A 153 8.36 -19.24 -1.85
N GLU A 154 7.32 -18.48 -1.44
CA GLU A 154 7.41 -17.02 -1.27
C GLU A 154 7.01 -16.62 0.15
N ASN A 155 7.42 -15.43 0.56
CA ASN A 155 6.94 -14.78 1.78
C ASN A 155 6.20 -13.51 1.45
N LEU A 156 5.16 -13.24 2.23
CA LEU A 156 4.40 -12.00 2.24
C LEU A 156 4.27 -11.54 3.69
N LEU A 157 4.70 -10.32 3.97
CA LEU A 157 4.45 -9.64 5.23
C LEU A 157 3.31 -8.65 5.05
N LEU A 158 2.38 -8.67 5.97
CA LEU A 158 1.26 -7.74 6.06
C LEU A 158 1.36 -6.97 7.37
N PHE A 159 1.43 -5.66 7.26
CA PHE A 159 1.43 -4.71 8.37
C PHE A 159 0.12 -3.95 8.36
N ARG A 160 -0.65 -3.99 9.44
CA ARG A 160 -1.86 -3.20 9.67
C ARG A 160 -1.60 -2.14 10.72
N ASP A 161 -2.34 -1.04 10.65
CA ASP A 161 -2.20 0.11 11.54
C ASP A 161 -0.76 0.65 11.60
N ALA A 162 -0.06 0.54 10.47
CA ALA A 162 1.36 0.82 10.30
C ALA A 162 1.61 2.21 9.68
N GLY A 163 0.93 3.25 10.16
CA GLY A 163 0.98 4.59 9.57
C GLY A 163 2.38 5.11 9.23
N PRO A 164 3.35 5.12 10.15
CA PRO A 164 4.73 5.56 9.87
C PRO A 164 5.40 4.72 8.77
N LEU A 165 5.29 3.40 8.82
CA LEU A 165 5.84 2.49 7.81
C LEU A 165 5.15 2.71 6.46
N ALA A 166 3.83 2.84 6.45
CA ALA A 166 3.05 3.08 5.23
C ALA A 166 3.47 4.39 4.54
N GLU A 167 3.82 5.43 5.30
CA GLU A 167 4.32 6.67 4.73
C GLU A 167 5.69 6.51 4.06
N GLU A 168 6.61 5.72 4.63
CA GLU A 168 7.90 5.43 3.98
C GLU A 168 7.71 4.63 2.68
N TYR A 169 6.85 3.62 2.66
CA TYR A 169 6.54 2.89 1.43
C TYR A 169 5.80 3.75 0.40
N ARG A 170 4.96 4.67 0.86
CA ARG A 170 4.28 5.64 0.00
C ARG A 170 5.28 6.59 -0.66
N LYS A 171 6.26 7.11 0.07
CA LYS A 171 7.35 7.93 -0.50
C LYS A 171 8.14 7.13 -1.55
N ALA A 172 8.48 5.87 -1.24
CA ALA A 172 9.15 4.98 -2.19
C ALA A 172 8.30 4.77 -3.46
N PHE A 173 6.99 4.55 -3.32
CA PHE A 173 6.08 4.45 -4.46
C PHE A 173 6.07 5.73 -5.30
N LEU A 174 5.94 6.89 -4.69
CA LEU A 174 5.93 8.18 -5.41
C LEU A 174 7.25 8.42 -6.16
N HIS A 175 8.39 8.07 -5.55
CA HIS A 175 9.67 8.12 -6.25
C HIS A 175 9.68 7.22 -7.51
N LEU A 176 9.14 6.00 -7.44
CA LEU A 176 8.99 5.13 -8.62
C LEU A 176 8.01 5.72 -9.64
N TRP A 177 6.91 6.31 -9.16
CA TRP A 177 5.87 6.91 -9.99
C TRP A 177 6.35 8.10 -10.81
N GLU A 178 7.21 8.92 -10.23
CA GLU A 178 7.76 10.13 -10.87
C GLU A 178 8.93 9.84 -11.81
N ARG A 179 9.53 8.65 -11.73
CA ARG A 179 10.62 8.26 -12.64
C ARG A 179 10.15 8.28 -14.08
N LYS A 180 11.02 8.81 -14.95
CA LYS A 180 10.81 8.70 -16.39
C LYS A 180 11.08 7.26 -16.84
N PRO A 181 10.29 6.72 -17.77
CA PRO A 181 10.53 5.42 -18.38
C PRO A 181 11.90 5.33 -19.05
#